data_8eba9f84a02c3472746dcf3fe66ae49e
#
_entry.id   8eba9f84a02c3472746dcf3fe66ae49e
#
_cell.length_a   1.000
_cell.length_b   1.000
_cell.length_c   1.000
_cell.angle_alpha   90.00
_cell.angle_beta   90.00
_cell.angle_gamma   90.00
#
_symmetry.space_group_name_H-M   'P 1'
#
loop_
_entity.id
_entity.type
_entity.pdbx_description
1 polymer ?
#
loop_
_entity_poly.entity_id
_entity_poly.type
_entity_poly.pdbx_seq_one_letter_code
_entity_poly.pdbx_strand_id
1 'polypeptide(L)'
;MGYSPKLAAALLLALASAMMVTAQNGADDMLNAHNEVRAAVGVGPVTWDPIVAAYAQSYAEKRRADCQLLLSPEVRPYGENLFRAAGTEWNAVDAVIYWASGKQYYDHATNTCSAPTGESCMGYLQLVWRDTKTIGCGAVLCDGNAGVFVICSYSPPPVVGQVPY
;
A
#
# COMPACT_ATOMS: atom_id res chain seq x y z
N MET A 1 12.59 24.00 -38.06
CA MET A 1 11.14 23.75 -37.89
C MET A 1 10.80 24.05 -36.42
N GLY A 2 10.19 25.22 -36.18
CA GLY A 2 9.86 25.62 -34.80
C GLY A 2 8.49 25.02 -34.39
N TYR A 3 8.45 24.25 -33.31
CA TYR A 3 7.21 23.81 -32.75
C TYR A 3 6.43 24.99 -32.17
N SER A 4 5.14 25.08 -32.50
CA SER A 4 4.28 26.14 -31.98
C SER A 4 4.14 25.98 -30.45
N PRO A 5 4.31 27.06 -29.66
CA PRO A 5 4.17 26.98 -28.19
C PRO A 5 2.77 26.48 -27.73
N LYS A 6 1.75 26.66 -28.55
CA LYS A 6 0.40 26.13 -28.29
C LYS A 6 0.33 24.60 -28.40
N LEU A 7 1.08 23.99 -29.32
CA LEU A 7 1.20 22.54 -29.47
C LEU A 7 1.97 21.92 -28.29
N ALA A 8 3.04 22.54 -27.82
CA ALA A 8 3.80 22.10 -26.66
C ALA A 8 2.96 22.18 -25.37
N ALA A 9 2.19 23.24 -25.16
CA ALA A 9 1.30 23.38 -24.01
C ALA A 9 0.17 22.34 -24.01
N ALA A 10 -0.43 22.06 -25.19
CA ALA A 10 -1.47 21.04 -25.30
C ALA A 10 -0.93 19.64 -25.03
N LEU A 11 0.30 19.33 -25.46
CA LEU A 11 0.95 18.04 -25.21
C LEU A 11 1.26 17.86 -23.71
N LEU A 12 1.75 18.89 -23.04
CA LEU A 12 2.03 18.87 -21.60
C LEU A 12 0.75 18.69 -20.77
N LEU A 13 -0.34 19.34 -21.15
CA LEU A 13 -1.64 19.15 -20.49
C LEU A 13 -2.21 17.75 -20.68
N ALA A 14 -2.06 17.16 -21.86
CA ALA A 14 -2.51 15.79 -22.13
C ALA A 14 -1.70 14.75 -21.36
N LEU A 15 -0.37 14.93 -21.26
CA LEU A 15 0.50 14.05 -20.46
C LEU A 15 0.19 14.15 -18.96
N ALA A 16 -0.05 15.35 -18.43
CA ALA A 16 -0.42 15.53 -17.03
C ALA A 16 -1.78 14.88 -16.71
N SER A 17 -2.75 14.99 -17.62
CA SER A 17 -4.06 14.34 -17.45
C SER A 17 -3.96 12.81 -17.48
N ALA A 18 -3.15 12.24 -18.36
CA ALA A 18 -2.93 10.80 -18.44
C ALA A 18 -2.25 10.26 -17.18
N MET A 19 -1.27 10.98 -16.63
CA MET A 19 -0.60 10.60 -15.37
C MET A 19 -1.56 10.65 -14.18
N MET A 20 -2.46 11.62 -14.12
CA MET A 20 -3.47 11.68 -13.04
C MET A 20 -4.46 10.53 -13.12
N VAL A 21 -4.90 10.14 -14.30
CA VAL A 21 -5.84 9.00 -14.46
C VAL A 21 -5.20 7.68 -14.05
N THR A 22 -3.93 7.42 -14.40
CA THR A 22 -3.25 6.19 -13.99
C THR A 22 -2.98 6.12 -12.49
N ALA A 23 -2.66 7.25 -11.86
CA ALA A 23 -2.48 7.32 -10.41
C ALA A 23 -3.80 7.10 -9.65
N GLN A 24 -4.92 7.64 -10.16
CA GLN A 24 -6.25 7.44 -9.57
C GLN A 24 -6.68 5.97 -9.67
N ASN A 25 -6.51 5.33 -10.82
CA ASN A 25 -6.83 3.92 -11.00
C ASN A 25 -6.06 3.04 -10.01
N GLY A 26 -4.76 3.30 -9.81
CA GLY A 26 -3.95 2.57 -8.83
C GLY A 26 -4.43 2.74 -7.38
N ALA A 27 -4.92 3.93 -7.01
CA ALA A 27 -5.50 4.19 -5.69
C ALA A 27 -6.84 3.46 -5.50
N ASP A 28 -7.69 3.49 -6.52
CA ASP A 28 -8.99 2.80 -6.49
C ASP A 28 -8.83 1.27 -6.43
N ASP A 29 -7.89 0.71 -7.21
CA ASP A 29 -7.58 -0.73 -7.20
C ASP A 29 -7.07 -1.16 -5.81
N MET A 30 -6.16 -0.38 -5.22
CA MET A 30 -5.63 -0.63 -3.88
C MET A 30 -6.75 -0.57 -2.83
N LEU A 31 -7.60 0.45 -2.87
CA LEU A 31 -8.72 0.61 -1.96
C LEU A 31 -9.74 -0.53 -2.07
N ASN A 32 -10.11 -0.90 -3.29
CA ASN A 32 -11.06 -1.97 -3.56
C ASN A 32 -10.53 -3.31 -3.04
N ALA A 33 -9.28 -3.65 -3.32
CA ALA A 33 -8.65 -4.88 -2.84
C ALA A 33 -8.62 -4.95 -1.30
N HIS A 34 -8.33 -3.84 -0.60
CA HIS A 34 -8.42 -3.78 0.85
C HIS A 34 -9.85 -4.06 1.34
N ASN A 35 -10.84 -3.43 0.72
CA ASN A 35 -12.23 -3.54 1.14
C ASN A 35 -12.81 -4.93 0.85
N GLU A 36 -12.35 -5.64 -0.18
CA GLU A 36 -12.71 -7.05 -0.42
C GLU A 36 -12.20 -7.96 0.71
N VAL A 37 -10.94 -7.81 1.13
CA VAL A 37 -10.38 -8.59 2.25
C VAL A 37 -11.12 -8.30 3.56
N ARG A 38 -11.48 -7.04 3.82
CA ARG A 38 -12.22 -6.61 5.01
C ARG A 38 -13.64 -7.15 5.01
N ALA A 39 -14.35 -7.09 3.89
CA ALA A 39 -15.70 -7.63 3.73
C ALA A 39 -15.75 -9.15 4.00
N ALA A 40 -14.72 -9.89 3.58
CA ALA A 40 -14.62 -11.34 3.79
C ALA A 40 -14.59 -11.78 5.25
N VAL A 41 -14.35 -10.86 6.19
CA VAL A 41 -14.36 -11.09 7.64
C VAL A 41 -15.39 -10.22 8.38
N GLY A 42 -16.28 -9.55 7.66
CA GLY A 42 -17.35 -8.74 8.23
C GLY A 42 -16.92 -7.41 8.84
N VAL A 43 -15.71 -6.91 8.48
CA VAL A 43 -15.20 -5.61 8.94
C VAL A 43 -15.63 -4.51 7.97
N GLY A 44 -16.01 -3.35 8.50
CA GLY A 44 -16.41 -2.20 7.72
C GLY A 44 -15.31 -1.68 6.78
N PRO A 45 -15.68 -1.07 5.64
CA PRO A 45 -14.72 -0.59 4.67
C PRO A 45 -13.84 0.55 5.21
N VAL A 46 -12.68 0.70 4.61
CA VAL A 46 -11.81 1.88 4.74
C VAL A 46 -12.04 2.84 3.58
N THR A 47 -11.60 4.09 3.74
CA THR A 47 -11.61 5.10 2.68
C THR A 47 -10.18 5.57 2.38
N TRP A 48 -9.97 6.10 1.19
CA TRP A 48 -8.68 6.68 0.81
C TRP A 48 -8.51 8.06 1.43
N ASP A 49 -7.34 8.30 2.02
CA ASP A 49 -6.97 9.60 2.59
C ASP A 49 -5.72 10.13 1.86
N PRO A 50 -5.81 11.27 1.16
CA PRO A 50 -4.70 11.83 0.41
C PRO A 50 -3.53 12.28 1.30
N ILE A 51 -3.75 12.62 2.57
CA ILE A 51 -2.69 12.98 3.51
C ILE A 51 -1.90 11.73 3.91
N VAL A 52 -2.60 10.64 4.21
CA VAL A 52 -1.99 9.33 4.50
C VAL A 52 -1.24 8.82 3.28
N ALA A 53 -1.80 8.98 2.07
CA ALA A 53 -1.15 8.60 0.82
C ALA A 53 0.12 9.42 0.54
N ALA A 54 0.09 10.72 0.78
CA ALA A 54 1.27 11.58 0.64
C ALA A 54 2.40 11.18 1.62
N TYR A 55 2.05 10.81 2.85
CA TYR A 55 3.00 10.25 3.82
C TYR A 55 3.64 8.97 3.30
N ALA A 56 2.82 8.00 2.86
CA ALA A 56 3.27 6.73 2.30
C ALA A 56 4.19 6.95 1.08
N GLN A 57 3.78 7.80 0.13
CA GLN A 57 4.58 8.12 -1.05
C GLN A 57 5.91 8.78 -0.69
N SER A 58 5.90 9.73 0.25
CA SER A 58 7.14 10.37 0.74
C SER A 58 8.12 9.36 1.34
N TYR A 59 7.61 8.35 2.05
CA TYR A 59 8.46 7.29 2.58
C TYR A 59 8.95 6.34 1.48
N ALA A 60 8.10 5.96 0.54
CA ALA A 60 8.49 5.13 -0.61
C ALA A 60 9.66 5.77 -1.37
N GLU A 61 9.61 7.09 -1.62
CA GLU A 61 10.71 7.81 -2.28
C GLU A 61 12.04 7.72 -1.51
N LYS A 62 12.03 7.73 -0.18
CA LYS A 62 13.22 7.56 0.64
C LYS A 62 13.81 6.15 0.54
N ARG A 63 13.02 5.16 0.17
CA ARG A 63 13.43 3.76 0.01
C ARG A 63 13.86 3.41 -1.43
N ARG A 64 13.72 4.32 -2.38
CA ARG A 64 14.03 4.12 -3.81
C ARG A 64 15.41 3.51 -4.04
N ALA A 65 16.43 4.00 -3.33
CA ALA A 65 17.81 3.59 -3.54
C ALA A 65 18.12 2.15 -3.08
N ASP A 66 17.42 1.64 -2.08
CA ASP A 66 17.72 0.34 -1.48
C ASP A 66 16.53 -0.63 -1.46
N CYS A 67 15.32 -0.12 -1.53
CA CYS A 67 14.06 -0.86 -1.47
C CYS A 67 14.02 -1.93 -0.36
N GLN A 68 14.66 -1.66 0.77
CA GLN A 68 14.61 -2.54 1.92
C GLN A 68 13.24 -2.45 2.61
N LEU A 69 12.72 -3.59 3.05
CA LEU A 69 11.46 -3.69 3.79
C LEU A 69 11.66 -3.25 5.24
N LEU A 70 11.95 -1.97 5.44
CA LEU A 70 12.06 -1.33 6.75
C LEU A 70 10.87 -0.40 6.96
N LEU A 71 10.24 -0.51 8.12
CA LEU A 71 9.16 0.40 8.52
C LEU A 71 9.70 1.83 8.67
N SER A 72 8.83 2.83 8.54
CA SER A 72 9.21 4.22 8.74
C SER A 72 9.70 4.48 10.17
N PRO A 73 10.50 5.55 10.41
CA PRO A 73 11.16 5.73 11.71
C PRO A 73 10.19 5.95 12.88
N GLU A 74 10.74 5.79 14.06
CA GLU A 74 10.25 5.58 15.42
C GLU A 74 8.92 6.18 15.87
N VAL A 75 8.54 7.37 15.44
CA VAL A 75 7.23 7.97 15.78
C VAL A 75 6.31 7.84 14.57
N ARG A 76 5.76 6.65 14.40
CA ARG A 76 4.82 6.37 13.31
C ARG A 76 3.42 6.76 13.70
N PRO A 77 2.80 7.72 13.01
CA PRO A 77 1.40 8.07 13.27
C PRO A 77 0.42 7.03 12.71
N TYR A 78 0.92 6.10 11.86
CA TYR A 78 0.14 5.12 11.11
C TYR A 78 0.63 3.70 11.33
N GLY A 79 -0.24 2.72 11.15
CA GLY A 79 0.17 1.35 10.86
C GLY A 79 0.74 1.27 9.44
N GLU A 80 1.58 0.28 9.16
CA GLU A 80 2.25 0.16 7.86
C GLU A 80 2.34 -1.28 7.41
N ASN A 81 2.03 -1.51 6.14
CA ASN A 81 2.37 -2.72 5.41
C ASN A 81 3.35 -2.40 4.29
N LEU A 82 4.37 -3.22 4.16
CA LEU A 82 5.40 -3.09 3.14
C LEU A 82 5.37 -4.28 2.19
N PHE A 83 5.67 -4.01 0.93
CA PHE A 83 5.80 -5.04 -0.10
C PHE A 83 6.95 -4.69 -1.03
N ARG A 84 7.64 -5.72 -1.51
CA ARG A 84 8.66 -5.62 -2.55
C ARG A 84 8.49 -6.75 -3.54
N ALA A 85 8.54 -6.43 -4.82
CA ALA A 85 8.61 -7.40 -5.89
C ALA A 85 9.79 -7.11 -6.80
N ALA A 86 10.41 -8.17 -7.34
CA ALA A 86 11.43 -8.05 -8.37
C ALA A 86 10.77 -7.83 -9.75
N GLY A 87 11.47 -7.13 -10.64
CA GLY A 87 10.95 -6.82 -11.97
C GLY A 87 9.96 -5.65 -11.97
N THR A 88 9.31 -5.41 -13.10
CA THR A 88 8.39 -4.28 -13.31
C THR A 88 6.95 -4.73 -13.55
N GLU A 89 6.71 -6.02 -13.66
CA GLU A 89 5.42 -6.65 -13.93
C GLU A 89 4.67 -6.93 -12.61
N TRP A 90 4.18 -5.89 -11.98
CA TRP A 90 3.36 -5.96 -10.77
C TRP A 90 2.19 -4.97 -10.87
N ASN A 91 1.12 -5.25 -10.13
CA ASN A 91 0.01 -4.33 -9.97
C ASN A 91 -0.27 -4.07 -8.48
N ALA A 92 -1.09 -3.05 -8.20
CA ALA A 92 -1.41 -2.65 -6.82
C ALA A 92 -2.03 -3.78 -5.99
N VAL A 93 -2.80 -4.66 -6.62
CA VAL A 93 -3.50 -5.77 -5.96
C VAL A 93 -2.54 -6.85 -5.47
N ASP A 94 -1.39 -7.05 -6.14
CA ASP A 94 -0.39 -8.06 -5.75
C ASP A 94 0.12 -7.85 -4.33
N ALA A 95 0.33 -6.60 -3.92
CA ALA A 95 0.74 -6.28 -2.56
C ALA A 95 -0.34 -6.68 -1.54
N VAL A 96 -1.61 -6.39 -1.84
CA VAL A 96 -2.72 -6.76 -0.96
C VAL A 96 -2.91 -8.27 -0.87
N ILE A 97 -2.78 -8.99 -1.99
CA ILE A 97 -2.81 -10.47 -2.02
C ILE A 97 -1.69 -11.04 -1.14
N TYR A 98 -0.47 -10.50 -1.27
CA TYR A 98 0.65 -10.93 -0.44
C TYR A 98 0.37 -10.72 1.06
N TRP A 99 -0.10 -9.54 1.46
CA TRP A 99 -0.43 -9.29 2.86
C TRP A 99 -1.60 -10.14 3.35
N ALA A 100 -2.62 -10.36 2.52
CA ALA A 100 -3.77 -11.19 2.84
C ALA A 100 -3.41 -12.68 3.03
N SER A 101 -2.32 -13.17 2.40
CA SER A 101 -1.86 -14.55 2.53
C SER A 101 -1.52 -14.95 3.97
N GLY A 102 -1.16 -13.97 4.82
CA GLY A 102 -0.92 -14.18 6.24
C GLY A 102 -2.12 -14.74 7.01
N LYS A 103 -3.34 -14.65 6.44
CA LYS A 103 -4.56 -15.25 7.00
C LYS A 103 -4.41 -16.75 7.31
N GLN A 104 -3.71 -17.49 6.45
CA GLN A 104 -3.53 -18.93 6.60
C GLN A 104 -2.81 -19.34 7.90
N TYR A 105 -2.05 -18.42 8.50
CA TYR A 105 -1.28 -18.63 9.72
C TYR A 105 -1.93 -18.02 10.96
N TYR A 106 -3.05 -17.32 10.81
CA TYR A 106 -3.72 -16.62 11.91
C TYR A 106 -4.93 -17.42 12.42
N ASP A 107 -4.91 -17.76 13.69
CA ASP A 107 -6.07 -18.30 14.39
C ASP A 107 -6.80 -17.18 15.14
N HIS A 108 -7.98 -16.84 14.63
CA HIS A 108 -8.81 -15.79 15.21
C HIS A 108 -9.37 -16.17 16.60
N ALA A 109 -9.68 -17.45 16.84
CA ALA A 109 -10.28 -17.89 18.10
C ALA A 109 -9.33 -17.73 19.29
N THR A 110 -8.03 -17.92 19.04
CA THR A 110 -6.98 -17.80 20.06
C THR A 110 -6.18 -16.50 19.95
N ASN A 111 -6.44 -15.69 18.92
CA ASN A 111 -5.67 -14.50 18.56
C ASN A 111 -4.16 -14.79 18.45
N THR A 112 -3.82 -15.90 17.80
CA THR A 112 -2.42 -16.33 17.65
C THR A 112 -1.99 -16.40 16.20
N CYS A 113 -0.71 -16.10 15.95
CA CYS A 113 -0.06 -16.23 14.67
C CYS A 113 0.99 -17.34 14.74
N SER A 114 0.85 -18.37 13.90
CA SER A 114 1.76 -19.52 13.79
C SER A 114 2.51 -19.54 12.44
N ALA A 115 2.92 -18.37 11.96
CA ALA A 115 3.67 -18.25 10.72
C ALA A 115 5.06 -18.88 10.85
N PRO A 116 5.53 -19.66 9.85
CA PRO A 116 6.88 -20.19 9.82
C PRO A 116 7.93 -19.06 9.65
N THR A 117 9.20 -19.40 9.86
CA THR A 117 10.30 -18.44 9.67
C THR A 117 10.26 -17.79 8.28
N GLY A 118 10.26 -16.47 8.25
CA GLY A 118 10.18 -15.69 7.01
C GLY A 118 8.77 -15.29 6.58
N GLU A 119 7.72 -15.84 7.23
CA GLU A 119 6.31 -15.50 7.00
C GLU A 119 5.75 -14.69 8.18
N SER A 120 4.60 -14.06 7.99
CA SER A 120 3.99 -13.22 9.02
C SER A 120 2.48 -13.09 8.83
N CYS A 121 1.76 -13.01 9.94
CA CYS A 121 0.34 -12.64 9.94
C CYS A 121 0.15 -11.10 9.97
N MET A 122 1.19 -10.33 10.26
CA MET A 122 1.04 -8.90 10.57
C MET A 122 0.44 -8.11 9.42
N GLY A 123 0.81 -8.43 8.18
CA GLY A 123 0.20 -7.81 6.99
C GLY A 123 -1.31 -8.03 6.94
N TYR A 124 -1.75 -9.26 7.18
CA TYR A 124 -3.17 -9.59 7.23
C TYR A 124 -3.89 -8.90 8.39
N LEU A 125 -3.32 -8.93 9.61
CA LEU A 125 -3.92 -8.29 10.78
C LEU A 125 -4.14 -6.78 10.56
N GLN A 126 -3.19 -6.14 9.88
CA GLN A 126 -3.31 -4.72 9.51
C GLN A 126 -4.46 -4.49 8.51
N LEU A 127 -4.59 -5.34 7.48
CA LEU A 127 -5.68 -5.24 6.49
C LEU A 127 -7.07 -5.27 7.15
N VAL A 128 -7.25 -6.21 8.10
CA VAL A 128 -8.56 -6.49 8.72
C VAL A 128 -8.76 -5.81 10.07
N TRP A 129 -7.89 -4.86 10.43
CA TRP A 129 -8.03 -4.14 11.69
C TRP A 129 -9.32 -3.32 11.72
N ARG A 130 -10.27 -3.68 12.61
CA ARG A 130 -11.63 -3.12 12.62
C ARG A 130 -11.68 -1.61 12.78
N ASP A 131 -10.75 -1.05 13.57
CA ASP A 131 -10.75 0.37 13.91
C ASP A 131 -10.05 1.26 12.87
N THR A 132 -9.29 0.67 11.93
CA THR A 132 -8.76 1.42 10.79
C THR A 132 -9.90 1.97 9.94
N LYS A 133 -9.85 3.28 9.68
CA LYS A 133 -10.88 4.02 8.93
C LYS A 133 -10.36 4.53 7.59
N THR A 134 -9.09 4.90 7.54
CA THR A 134 -8.48 5.44 6.33
C THR A 134 -7.18 4.75 5.98
N ILE A 135 -6.89 4.68 4.69
CA ILE A 135 -5.63 4.19 4.14
C ILE A 135 -5.08 5.17 3.12
N GLY A 136 -3.78 5.09 2.91
CA GLY A 136 -3.11 5.73 1.80
C GLY A 136 -1.84 4.97 1.47
N CYS A 137 -1.59 4.74 0.18
CA CYS A 137 -0.46 3.95 -0.26
C CYS A 137 0.45 4.76 -1.17
N GLY A 138 1.71 4.35 -1.25
CA GLY A 138 2.72 4.89 -2.14
C GLY A 138 3.60 3.78 -2.70
N ALA A 139 4.17 4.01 -3.88
CA ALA A 139 5.04 3.06 -4.54
C ALA A 139 6.15 3.76 -5.32
N VAL A 140 7.30 3.08 -5.44
CA VAL A 140 8.42 3.53 -6.29
C VAL A 140 9.04 2.36 -7.01
N LEU A 141 9.56 2.62 -8.21
CA LEU A 141 10.51 1.72 -8.85
C LEU A 141 11.87 1.89 -8.17
N CYS A 142 12.46 0.78 -7.80
CA CYS A 142 13.78 0.74 -7.18
C CYS A 142 14.87 1.10 -8.20
N ASP A 143 15.89 1.82 -7.75
CA ASP A 143 17.04 2.15 -8.59
C ASP A 143 17.70 0.88 -9.14
N GLY A 144 18.31 0.97 -10.30
CA GLY A 144 18.99 -0.16 -10.95
C GLY A 144 18.06 -1.28 -11.43
N ASN A 145 16.78 -0.99 -11.67
CA ASN A 145 15.76 -1.98 -12.05
C ASN A 145 15.58 -3.12 -11.02
N ALA A 146 15.82 -2.85 -9.74
CA ALA A 146 15.75 -3.84 -8.67
C ALA A 146 14.31 -4.22 -8.26
N GLY A 147 13.30 -3.75 -9.01
CA GLY A 147 11.89 -4.04 -8.82
C GLY A 147 11.09 -2.86 -8.28
N VAL A 148 10.08 -3.13 -7.47
CA VAL A 148 9.18 -2.14 -6.89
C VAL A 148 9.16 -2.24 -5.38
N PHE A 149 9.02 -1.10 -4.71
CA PHE A 149 8.69 -0.99 -3.28
C PHE A 149 7.32 -0.34 -3.14
N VAL A 150 6.47 -0.94 -2.31
CA VAL A 150 5.12 -0.45 -2.00
C VAL A 150 4.98 -0.34 -0.49
N ILE A 151 4.34 0.72 -0.05
CA ILE A 151 3.89 0.92 1.34
C ILE A 151 2.43 1.34 1.36
N CYS A 152 1.65 0.73 2.25
CA CYS A 152 0.36 1.28 2.65
C CYS A 152 0.40 1.68 4.12
N SER A 153 -0.11 2.87 4.41
CA SER A 153 -0.25 3.43 5.75
C SER A 153 -1.72 3.43 6.18
N TYR A 154 -1.98 3.15 7.46
CA TYR A 154 -3.32 2.86 8.00
C TYR A 154 -3.62 3.72 9.22
N SER A 155 -4.80 4.33 9.28
CA SER A 155 -5.22 5.18 10.39
C SER A 155 -6.63 4.80 10.89
N PRO A 156 -6.80 4.59 12.20
CA PRO A 156 -5.79 4.34 13.24
C PRO A 156 -4.97 3.05 13.01
N PRO A 157 -3.77 2.96 13.61
CA PRO A 157 -2.96 1.74 13.58
C PRO A 157 -3.56 0.64 14.46
N PRO A 158 -3.14 -0.64 14.26
CA PRO A 158 -3.45 -1.73 15.17
C PRO A 158 -2.93 -1.50 16.58
N VAL A 159 -3.66 -2.02 17.56
CA VAL A 159 -3.22 -2.06 18.96
C VAL A 159 -2.70 -3.45 19.29
N VAL A 160 -1.45 -3.54 19.73
CA VAL A 160 -0.79 -4.80 20.05
C VAL A 160 -1.58 -5.57 21.12
N GLY A 161 -1.80 -6.86 20.89
CA GLY A 161 -2.49 -7.76 21.81
C GLY A 161 -4.02 -7.76 21.71
N GLN A 162 -4.62 -6.87 20.92
CA GLN A 162 -6.06 -6.90 20.64
C GLN A 162 -6.38 -7.77 19.43
N VAL A 163 -7.60 -8.31 19.39
CA VAL A 163 -8.12 -9.03 18.23
C VAL A 163 -8.46 -8.04 17.11
N PRO A 164 -8.18 -8.37 15.84
CA PRO A 164 -8.38 -7.44 14.72
C PRO A 164 -9.85 -7.23 14.37
N TYR A 165 -10.73 -8.22 14.58
CA TYR A 165 -12.16 -8.19 14.24
C TYR A 165 -12.97 -9.13 15.14
#